data_454b6c512e8457f1aed8742ab562b2fd
#
_entry.id   454b6c512e8457f1aed8742ab562b2fd
#
_cell.length_a   1.000
_cell.length_b   1.000
_cell.length_c   1.000
_cell.angle_alpha   90.00
_cell.angle_beta   90.00
_cell.angle_gamma   90.00
#
_symmetry.space_group_name_H-M   'P 1'
#
loop_
_entity.id
_entity.type
_entity.pdbx_description
1 polymer ?
#
loop_
_entity_poly.entity_id
_entity_poly.type
_entity_poly.pdbx_seq_one_letter_code
_entity_poly.pdbx_strand_id
1 'polypeptide(L)'
;MKTEIKFGLILGLGICVYTTVAHLLGFYTNNIQAGKYGDAAIILLPLIVLFLAIREKRNLNASLTLFQGIKTGLLVVLVSFPISSSFLWIYHHHINPNWLEFILDYEQNSLLRAGVSEAEIASRIDKLRAGNSDFAQIIGGFIGTLVIGFVLSSIFSLILRRKPRTA
;
A
#
# COMPACT_ATOMS: atom_id res chain seq x y z
N MET A 1 -6.19 -23.15 -6.54
CA MET A 1 -6.43 -21.70 -6.65
C MET A 1 -5.30 -21.10 -7.48
N LYS A 2 -5.57 -20.16 -8.40
CA LYS A 2 -4.50 -19.53 -9.20
C LYS A 2 -3.58 -18.73 -8.28
N THR A 3 -2.27 -18.74 -8.55
CA THR A 3 -1.24 -18.05 -7.76
C THR A 3 -1.61 -16.58 -7.50
N GLU A 4 -2.10 -15.88 -8.53
CA GLU A 4 -2.43 -14.47 -8.47
C GLU A 4 -3.57 -14.19 -7.47
N ILE A 5 -4.60 -15.04 -7.46
CA ILE A 5 -5.73 -14.91 -6.52
C ILE A 5 -5.28 -15.20 -5.09
N LYS A 6 -4.51 -16.29 -4.90
CA LYS A 6 -3.98 -16.67 -3.58
C LYS A 6 -3.19 -15.52 -2.94
N PHE A 7 -2.20 -15.00 -3.66
CA PHE A 7 -1.34 -13.95 -3.14
C PHE A 7 -2.02 -12.58 -3.09
N GLY A 8 -2.99 -12.32 -3.97
CA GLY A 8 -3.83 -11.12 -3.89
C GLY A 8 -4.69 -11.09 -2.62
N LEU A 9 -5.31 -12.22 -2.27
CA LEU A 9 -6.02 -12.36 -0.99
C LEU A 9 -5.08 -12.19 0.20
N ILE A 10 -3.91 -12.81 0.18
CA ILE A 10 -2.90 -12.67 1.26
C ILE A 10 -2.49 -11.21 1.42
N LEU A 11 -2.22 -10.51 0.31
CA LEU A 11 -1.83 -9.09 0.35
C LEU A 11 -2.96 -8.20 0.86
N GLY A 12 -4.17 -8.35 0.32
CA GLY A 12 -5.33 -7.55 0.72
C GLY A 12 -5.68 -7.75 2.19
N LEU A 13 -5.78 -9.00 2.66
CA LEU A 13 -6.04 -9.30 4.07
C LEU A 13 -4.87 -8.88 4.96
N GLY A 14 -3.63 -9.01 4.49
CA GLY A 14 -2.46 -8.55 5.22
C GLY A 14 -2.48 -7.04 5.48
N ILE A 15 -2.93 -6.23 4.51
CA ILE A 15 -3.12 -4.79 4.69
C ILE A 15 -4.21 -4.52 5.73
N CYS A 16 -5.33 -5.24 5.70
CA CYS A 16 -6.40 -5.10 6.70
C CYS A 16 -5.89 -5.40 8.11
N VAL A 17 -5.16 -6.50 8.28
CA VAL A 17 -4.56 -6.87 9.58
C VAL A 17 -3.55 -5.81 10.02
N TYR A 18 -2.67 -5.38 9.13
CA TYR A 18 -1.70 -4.33 9.44
C TYR A 18 -2.40 -3.05 9.92
N THR A 19 -3.40 -2.56 9.20
CA THR A 19 -4.14 -1.33 9.57
C THR A 19 -4.82 -1.48 10.93
N THR A 20 -5.39 -2.66 11.21
CA THR A 20 -6.02 -2.95 12.52
C THR A 20 -4.98 -2.92 13.65
N VAL A 21 -3.84 -3.58 13.46
CA VAL A 21 -2.75 -3.59 14.45
C VAL A 21 -2.18 -2.18 14.66
N ALA A 22 -1.96 -1.44 13.58
CA ALA A 22 -1.47 -0.06 13.65
C ALA A 22 -2.44 0.86 14.41
N HIS A 23 -3.75 0.67 14.23
CA HIS A 23 -4.77 1.37 15.01
C HIS A 23 -4.68 1.03 16.51
N LEU A 24 -4.59 -0.26 16.84
CA LEU A 24 -4.48 -0.71 18.24
C LEU A 24 -3.20 -0.20 18.92
N LEU A 25 -2.13 0.01 18.16
CA LEU A 25 -0.87 0.63 18.63
C LEU A 25 -0.96 2.17 18.72
N GLY A 26 -2.09 2.77 18.34
CA GLY A 26 -2.31 4.20 18.40
C GLY A 26 -1.64 4.99 17.28
N PHE A 27 -1.16 4.35 16.20
CA PHE A 27 -0.45 5.02 15.11
C PHE A 27 -1.30 6.05 14.37
N TYR A 28 -2.61 5.89 14.41
CA TYR A 28 -3.57 6.80 13.77
C TYR A 28 -4.40 7.61 14.77
N THR A 29 -3.94 7.68 16.04
CA THR A 29 -4.61 8.43 17.12
C THR A 29 -3.59 9.15 18.00
N ASN A 30 -3.05 8.47 19.00
CA ASN A 30 -2.21 9.08 20.05
C ASN A 30 -0.71 9.03 19.74
N ASN A 31 -0.27 8.19 18.81
CA ASN A 31 1.14 7.96 18.50
C ASN A 31 1.45 8.12 16.99
N ILE A 32 0.99 9.24 16.42
CA ILE A 32 1.11 9.53 14.98
C ILE A 32 2.58 9.59 14.53
N GLN A 33 3.48 10.06 15.40
CA GLN A 33 4.92 10.08 15.08
C GLN A 33 5.47 8.69 14.82
N ALA A 34 5.13 7.70 15.65
CA ALA A 34 5.49 6.31 15.41
C ALA A 34 4.75 5.73 14.19
N GLY A 35 3.52 6.18 13.94
CA GLY A 35 2.73 5.83 12.76
C GLY A 35 3.44 6.13 11.44
N LYS A 36 4.13 7.25 11.33
CA LYS A 36 4.92 7.61 10.12
C LYS A 36 5.99 6.55 9.80
N TYR A 37 6.62 5.96 10.80
CA TYR A 37 7.57 4.85 10.62
C TYR A 37 6.83 3.53 10.28
N GLY A 38 5.69 3.31 10.92
CA GLY A 38 4.81 2.19 10.61
C GLY A 38 4.36 2.23 9.15
N ASP A 39 3.87 3.36 8.66
CA ASP A 39 3.46 3.53 7.27
C ASP A 39 4.60 3.27 6.27
N ALA A 40 5.84 3.61 6.63
CA ALA A 40 7.00 3.21 5.83
C ALA A 40 7.23 1.69 5.85
N ALA A 41 6.95 1.02 6.96
CA ALA A 41 7.13 -0.42 7.09
C ALA A 41 6.07 -1.23 6.30
N ILE A 42 4.89 -0.67 6.01
CA ILE A 42 3.85 -1.38 5.24
C ILE A 42 4.34 -1.81 3.86
N ILE A 43 5.34 -1.12 3.28
CA ILE A 43 5.92 -1.47 1.97
C ILE A 43 6.57 -2.86 1.97
N LEU A 44 6.96 -3.38 3.14
CA LEU A 44 7.53 -4.72 3.26
C LEU A 44 6.51 -5.80 2.90
N LEU A 45 5.22 -5.54 3.11
CA LEU A 45 4.17 -6.51 2.82
C LEU A 45 4.04 -6.81 1.31
N PRO A 46 3.81 -5.83 0.41
CA PRO A 46 3.81 -6.09 -1.03
C PRO A 46 5.16 -6.60 -1.53
N LEU A 47 6.27 -6.16 -0.95
CA LEU A 47 7.60 -6.63 -1.33
C LEU A 47 7.74 -8.15 -1.11
N ILE A 48 7.38 -8.64 0.06
CA ILE A 48 7.44 -10.08 0.39
C ILE A 48 6.42 -10.86 -0.44
N VAL A 49 5.17 -10.39 -0.50
CA VAL A 49 4.07 -11.11 -1.15
C VAL A 49 4.28 -11.22 -2.66
N LEU A 50 4.71 -10.14 -3.32
CA LEU A 50 4.99 -10.15 -4.76
C LEU A 50 6.20 -11.02 -5.10
N PHE A 51 7.26 -10.96 -4.29
CA PHE A 51 8.40 -11.86 -4.47
C PHE A 51 7.98 -13.33 -4.42
N LEU A 52 7.20 -13.70 -3.39
CA LEU A 52 6.72 -15.07 -3.21
C LEU A 52 5.77 -15.49 -4.34
N ALA A 53 4.89 -14.60 -4.79
CA ALA A 53 3.97 -14.88 -5.90
C ALA A 53 4.72 -15.18 -7.20
N ILE A 54 5.69 -14.35 -7.56
CA ILE A 54 6.49 -14.52 -8.77
C ILE A 54 7.39 -15.76 -8.67
N ARG A 55 7.94 -16.01 -7.49
CA ARG A 55 8.73 -17.22 -7.21
C ARG A 55 7.87 -18.48 -7.34
N GLU A 56 6.65 -18.50 -6.79
CA GLU A 56 5.72 -19.63 -6.94
C GLU A 56 5.36 -19.84 -8.42
N LYS A 57 5.06 -18.75 -9.13
CA LYS A 57 4.76 -18.82 -10.57
C LYS A 57 5.92 -19.40 -11.38
N ARG A 58 7.14 -19.00 -11.06
CA ARG A 58 8.36 -19.56 -11.65
C ARG A 58 8.49 -21.08 -11.39
N ASN A 59 8.17 -21.52 -10.17
CA ASN A 59 8.31 -22.95 -9.81
C ASN A 59 7.25 -23.83 -10.48
N LEU A 60 6.08 -23.27 -10.77
CA LEU A 60 4.98 -23.96 -11.45
C LEU A 60 5.16 -24.05 -12.98
N ASN A 61 6.04 -23.22 -13.55
CA ASN A 61 6.26 -23.15 -14.99
C ASN A 61 7.71 -23.56 -15.33
N ALA A 62 7.89 -24.20 -16.49
CA ALA A 62 9.22 -24.56 -16.98
C ALA A 62 10.11 -23.35 -17.26
N SER A 63 9.49 -22.20 -17.59
CA SER A 63 10.16 -20.92 -17.83
C SER A 63 9.36 -19.79 -17.20
N LEU A 64 10.03 -18.67 -16.87
CA LEU A 64 9.41 -17.43 -16.44
C LEU A 64 9.99 -16.28 -17.27
N THR A 65 9.17 -15.71 -18.14
CA THR A 65 9.55 -14.50 -18.88
C THR A 65 9.32 -13.26 -18.00
N LEU A 66 10.00 -12.16 -18.36
CA LEU A 66 9.80 -10.87 -17.70
C LEU A 66 8.32 -10.45 -17.68
N PHE A 67 7.68 -10.54 -18.83
CA PHE A 67 6.26 -10.17 -18.97
C PHE A 67 5.31 -11.02 -18.11
N GLN A 68 5.56 -12.33 -18.03
CA GLN A 68 4.78 -13.23 -17.17
C GLN A 68 4.89 -12.87 -15.70
N GLY A 69 6.09 -12.51 -15.24
CA GLY A 69 6.29 -12.09 -13.85
C GLY A 69 5.62 -10.75 -13.55
N ILE A 70 5.77 -9.76 -14.43
CA ILE A 70 5.08 -8.46 -14.29
C ILE A 70 3.56 -8.65 -14.28
N LYS A 71 3.01 -9.43 -15.22
CA LYS A 71 1.59 -9.75 -15.26
C LYS A 71 1.11 -10.41 -13.97
N THR A 72 1.89 -11.35 -13.44
CA THR A 72 1.55 -12.02 -12.17
C THR A 72 1.47 -11.02 -11.03
N GLY A 73 2.44 -10.14 -10.88
CA GLY A 73 2.43 -9.15 -9.81
C GLY A 73 1.31 -8.12 -9.96
N LEU A 74 1.06 -7.61 -11.17
CA LEU A 74 -0.06 -6.71 -11.43
C LEU A 74 -1.42 -7.36 -11.11
N LEU A 75 -1.61 -8.63 -11.44
CA LEU A 75 -2.83 -9.34 -11.08
C LEU A 75 -2.96 -9.55 -9.57
N VAL A 76 -1.86 -9.78 -8.85
CA VAL A 76 -1.86 -9.86 -7.38
C VAL A 76 -2.37 -8.56 -6.78
N VAL A 77 -1.83 -7.42 -7.19
CA VAL A 77 -2.24 -6.11 -6.64
C VAL A 77 -3.66 -5.74 -7.07
N LEU A 78 -4.09 -6.09 -8.27
CA LEU A 78 -5.47 -5.89 -8.73
C LEU A 78 -6.49 -6.71 -7.91
N VAL A 79 -6.13 -7.91 -7.47
CA VAL A 79 -6.99 -8.72 -6.57
C VAL A 79 -6.97 -8.17 -5.15
N SER A 80 -5.83 -7.67 -4.66
CA SER A 80 -5.71 -7.13 -3.31
C SER A 80 -6.43 -5.80 -3.13
N PHE A 81 -6.44 -4.95 -4.17
CA PHE A 81 -6.95 -3.58 -4.08
C PHE A 81 -8.41 -3.48 -3.62
N PRO A 82 -9.40 -4.18 -4.21
CA PRO A 82 -10.78 -4.07 -3.75
C PRO A 82 -10.96 -4.51 -2.29
N ILE A 83 -10.18 -5.48 -1.81
CA ILE A 83 -10.25 -5.97 -0.43
C ILE A 83 -9.73 -4.88 0.52
N SER A 84 -8.53 -4.38 0.27
CA SER A 84 -7.90 -3.37 1.13
C SER A 84 -8.64 -2.04 1.07
N SER A 85 -9.07 -1.58 -0.12
CA SER A 85 -9.78 -0.31 -0.27
C SER A 85 -11.17 -0.32 0.38
N SER A 86 -11.92 -1.42 0.25
CA SER A 86 -13.21 -1.57 0.96
C SER A 86 -13.02 -1.56 2.47
N PHE A 87 -12.00 -2.25 2.98
CA PHE A 87 -11.69 -2.24 4.41
C PHE A 87 -11.27 -0.84 4.88
N LEU A 88 -10.40 -0.14 4.15
CA LEU A 88 -9.96 1.21 4.50
C LEU A 88 -11.11 2.19 4.50
N TRP A 89 -12.06 2.06 3.56
CA TRP A 89 -13.26 2.89 3.55
C TRP A 89 -14.10 2.66 4.82
N ILE A 90 -14.35 1.39 5.20
CA ILE A 90 -15.04 1.04 6.45
C ILE A 90 -14.26 1.59 7.66
N TYR A 91 -12.94 1.43 7.65
CA TYR A 91 -12.06 1.90 8.72
C TYR A 91 -12.19 3.41 8.93
N HIS A 92 -12.10 4.20 7.87
CA HIS A 92 -12.16 5.66 7.94
C HIS A 92 -13.55 6.19 8.31
N HIS A 93 -14.63 5.50 7.95
CA HIS A 93 -15.99 5.98 8.20
C HIS A 93 -16.61 5.44 9.50
N HIS A 94 -16.20 4.26 9.94
CA HIS A 94 -16.88 3.57 11.05
C HIS A 94 -15.96 3.24 12.23
N ILE A 95 -14.69 2.93 12.00
CA ILE A 95 -13.77 2.53 13.07
C ILE A 95 -13.00 3.74 13.61
N ASN A 96 -12.47 4.58 12.74
CA ASN A 96 -11.73 5.78 13.11
C ASN A 96 -12.17 6.99 12.26
N PRO A 97 -13.39 7.52 12.45
CA PRO A 97 -13.92 8.62 11.62
C PRO A 97 -13.11 9.92 11.77
N ASN A 98 -12.42 10.10 12.87
CA ASN A 98 -11.61 11.29 13.14
C ASN A 98 -10.13 11.14 12.71
N TRP A 99 -9.77 10.05 12.01
CA TRP A 99 -8.37 9.77 11.63
C TRP A 99 -7.71 10.94 10.88
N LEU A 100 -8.46 11.60 10.00
CA LEU A 100 -7.94 12.73 9.22
C LEU A 100 -7.67 13.94 10.10
N GLU A 101 -8.57 14.26 11.01
CA GLU A 101 -8.39 15.39 11.93
C GLU A 101 -7.16 15.18 12.83
N PHE A 102 -6.94 13.97 13.35
CA PHE A 102 -5.72 13.66 14.10
C PHE A 102 -4.44 13.92 13.28
N ILE A 103 -4.44 13.55 12.01
CA ILE A 103 -3.28 13.80 11.13
C ILE A 103 -3.11 15.28 10.83
N LEU A 104 -4.21 16.01 10.57
CA LEU A 104 -4.17 17.45 10.30
C LEU A 104 -3.68 18.23 11.52
N ASP A 105 -4.19 17.93 12.71
CA ASP A 105 -3.76 18.53 13.96
C ASP A 105 -2.28 18.28 14.26
N TYR A 106 -1.82 17.05 14.03
CA TYR A 106 -0.41 16.72 14.20
C TYR A 106 0.48 17.51 13.23
N GLU A 107 0.10 17.58 11.96
CA GLU A 107 0.87 18.29 10.94
C GLU A 107 0.88 19.79 11.21
N GLN A 108 -0.27 20.39 11.56
CA GLN A 108 -0.38 21.79 11.93
C GLN A 108 0.54 22.14 13.12
N ASN A 109 0.49 21.35 14.18
CA ASN A 109 1.33 21.54 15.35
C ASN A 109 2.83 21.37 15.03
N SER A 110 3.17 20.44 14.14
CA SER A 110 4.55 20.24 13.69
C SER A 110 5.08 21.44 12.92
N LEU A 111 4.27 22.01 12.01
CA LEU A 111 4.62 23.18 11.22
C LEU A 111 4.73 24.45 12.08
N LEU A 112 3.83 24.63 13.06
CA LEU A 112 3.92 25.72 14.05
C LEU A 112 5.24 25.69 14.82
N ARG A 113 5.64 24.50 15.29
CA ARG A 113 6.92 24.32 16.00
C ARG A 113 8.14 24.58 15.11
N ALA A 114 8.00 24.37 13.80
CA ALA A 114 9.04 24.64 12.82
C ALA A 114 9.09 26.13 12.41
N GLY A 115 8.20 27.00 12.95
CA GLY A 115 8.17 28.42 12.65
C GLY A 115 7.64 28.78 11.26
N VAL A 116 6.86 27.89 10.65
CA VAL A 116 6.22 28.12 9.35
C VAL A 116 5.10 29.16 9.51
N SER A 117 4.93 30.05 8.53
CA SER A 117 3.90 31.09 8.56
C SER A 117 2.48 30.51 8.55
N GLU A 118 1.54 31.18 9.21
CA GLU A 118 0.14 30.72 9.29
C GLU A 118 -0.50 30.55 7.90
N ALA A 119 -0.20 31.45 6.96
CA ALA A 119 -0.71 31.36 5.59
C ALA A 119 -0.19 30.10 4.86
N GLU A 120 1.06 29.72 5.07
CA GLU A 120 1.63 28.51 4.49
C GLU A 120 1.08 27.26 5.18
N ILE A 121 0.89 27.30 6.51
CA ILE A 121 0.25 26.21 7.26
C ILE A 121 -1.15 25.96 6.73
N ALA A 122 -1.99 27.01 6.62
CA ALA A 122 -3.35 26.89 6.09
C ALA A 122 -3.35 26.26 4.69
N SER A 123 -2.49 26.73 3.78
CA SER A 123 -2.37 26.16 2.44
C SER A 123 -1.97 24.67 2.44
N ARG A 124 -1.08 24.24 3.33
CA ARG A 124 -0.66 22.83 3.45
C ARG A 124 -1.76 21.95 4.01
N ILE A 125 -2.46 22.42 5.03
CA ILE A 125 -3.59 21.72 5.64
C ILE A 125 -4.72 21.54 4.63
N ASP A 126 -5.08 22.57 3.86
CA ASP A 126 -6.09 22.47 2.80
C ASP A 126 -5.71 21.44 1.73
N LYS A 127 -4.45 21.44 1.30
CA LYS A 127 -3.95 20.42 0.34
C LYS A 127 -4.00 19.02 0.91
N LEU A 128 -3.63 18.84 2.18
CA LEU A 128 -3.72 17.53 2.84
C LEU A 128 -5.17 17.06 2.93
N ARG A 129 -6.09 17.95 3.32
CA ARG A 129 -7.53 17.64 3.39
C ARG A 129 -8.08 17.26 2.01
N ALA A 130 -7.79 18.03 0.98
CA ALA A 130 -8.22 17.74 -0.39
C ALA A 130 -7.63 16.41 -0.91
N GLY A 131 -6.34 16.13 -0.65
CA GLY A 131 -5.66 14.90 -1.05
C GLY A 131 -6.14 13.66 -0.30
N ASN A 132 -6.82 13.82 0.84
CA ASN A 132 -7.39 12.74 1.63
C ASN A 132 -8.91 12.64 1.52
N SER A 133 -9.55 13.29 0.53
CA SER A 133 -10.94 13.00 0.19
C SER A 133 -11.12 11.55 -0.28
N ASP A 134 -12.29 10.96 -0.09
CA ASP A 134 -12.58 9.57 -0.48
C ASP A 134 -12.20 9.28 -1.94
N PHE A 135 -12.57 10.20 -2.84
CA PHE A 135 -12.23 10.08 -4.26
C PHE A 135 -10.71 10.08 -4.47
N ALA A 136 -9.99 11.02 -3.85
CA ALA A 136 -8.53 11.11 -3.96
C ALA A 136 -7.84 9.86 -3.38
N GLN A 137 -8.34 9.32 -2.28
CA GLN A 137 -7.81 8.09 -1.68
C GLN A 137 -8.02 6.87 -2.58
N ILE A 138 -9.22 6.69 -3.16
CA ILE A 138 -9.51 5.56 -4.04
C ILE A 138 -8.65 5.65 -5.30
N ILE A 139 -8.64 6.79 -5.98
CA ILE A 139 -7.88 6.95 -7.24
C ILE A 139 -6.37 6.93 -6.98
N GLY A 140 -5.91 7.69 -5.98
CA GLY A 140 -4.49 7.73 -5.60
C GLY A 140 -3.99 6.38 -5.11
N GLY A 141 -4.78 5.69 -4.29
CA GLY A 141 -4.50 4.35 -3.82
C GLY A 141 -4.43 3.32 -4.95
N PHE A 142 -5.37 3.40 -5.92
CA PHE A 142 -5.35 2.53 -7.09
C PHE A 142 -4.11 2.73 -7.95
N ILE A 143 -3.81 3.98 -8.31
CA ILE A 143 -2.64 4.32 -9.11
C ILE A 143 -1.35 3.93 -8.35
N GLY A 144 -1.24 4.30 -7.07
CA GLY A 144 -0.08 3.96 -6.24
C GLY A 144 0.15 2.45 -6.14
N THR A 145 -0.92 1.68 -5.95
CA THR A 145 -0.87 0.21 -5.91
C THR A 145 -0.38 -0.37 -7.23
N LEU A 146 -0.86 0.15 -8.37
CA LEU A 146 -0.41 -0.30 -9.70
C LEU A 146 1.07 0.06 -9.94
N VAL A 147 1.50 1.27 -9.57
CA VAL A 147 2.90 1.69 -9.72
C VAL A 147 3.83 0.81 -8.88
N ILE A 148 3.53 0.62 -7.60
CA ILE A 148 4.30 -0.25 -6.71
C ILE A 148 4.31 -1.68 -7.24
N GLY A 149 3.15 -2.20 -7.64
CA GLY A 149 3.01 -3.53 -8.23
C GLY A 149 3.86 -3.69 -9.48
N PHE A 150 3.84 -2.72 -10.39
CA PHE A 150 4.64 -2.74 -11.62
C PHE A 150 6.15 -2.69 -11.32
N VAL A 151 6.59 -1.75 -10.48
CA VAL A 151 8.02 -1.58 -10.16
C VAL A 151 8.58 -2.82 -9.48
N LEU A 152 7.95 -3.28 -8.40
CA LEU A 152 8.41 -4.46 -7.65
C LEU A 152 8.37 -5.72 -8.50
N SER A 153 7.31 -5.90 -9.29
CA SER A 153 7.20 -7.07 -10.16
C SER A 153 8.22 -7.06 -11.28
N SER A 154 8.57 -5.89 -11.81
CA SER A 154 9.64 -5.75 -12.81
C SER A 154 10.99 -6.17 -12.23
N ILE A 155 11.32 -5.66 -11.04
CA ILE A 155 12.58 -6.00 -10.34
C ILE A 155 12.65 -7.51 -10.05
N PHE A 156 11.59 -8.08 -9.42
CA PHE A 156 11.58 -9.50 -9.09
C PHE A 156 11.56 -10.41 -10.32
N SER A 157 10.89 -9.98 -11.39
CA SER A 157 10.88 -10.75 -12.64
C SER A 157 12.26 -10.76 -13.32
N LEU A 158 13.02 -9.67 -13.23
CA LEU A 158 14.40 -9.62 -13.72
C LEU A 158 15.30 -10.59 -12.94
N ILE A 159 15.15 -10.63 -11.60
CA ILE A 159 15.95 -11.50 -10.73
C ILE A 159 15.54 -12.98 -10.90
N LEU A 160 14.24 -13.25 -11.02
CA LEU A 160 13.69 -14.61 -11.01
C LEU A 160 13.49 -15.20 -12.41
N ARG A 161 13.73 -14.46 -13.50
CA ARG A 161 13.54 -14.95 -14.88
C ARG A 161 14.33 -16.23 -15.11
N ARG A 162 13.72 -17.17 -15.81
CA ARG A 162 14.34 -18.42 -16.23
C ARG A 162 14.13 -18.60 -17.74
N LYS A 163 15.20 -18.68 -18.50
CA LYS A 163 15.12 -19.00 -19.93
C LYS A 163 14.59 -20.43 -20.12
N PRO A 164 13.82 -20.70 -21.18
CA PRO A 164 13.51 -22.07 -21.57
C PRO A 164 14.83 -22.84 -21.75
N ARG A 165 14.89 -24.08 -21.25
CA ARG A 165 15.96 -25.00 -21.63
C ARG A 165 15.75 -25.31 -23.11
N THR A 166 16.65 -24.85 -23.96
CA THR A 166 16.76 -25.38 -25.33
C THR A 166 17.17 -26.83 -25.18
N ALA A 167 16.29 -27.73 -25.59
CA ALA A 167 16.61 -29.15 -25.72
C ALA A 167 17.57 -29.36 -26.89
#